data_952262e44fdb3184e3fff462c793ebfe
#
_entry.id   952262e44fdb3184e3fff462c793ebfe
#
_cell.length_a   1.000
_cell.length_b   1.000
_cell.length_c   1.000
_cell.angle_alpha   90.00
_cell.angle_beta   90.00
_cell.angle_gamma   90.00
#
_symmetry.space_group_name_H-M   'P 1'
#
loop_
_entity.id
_entity.type
_entity.pdbx_description
1 polymer ?
#
loop_
_entity_poly.entity_id
_entity_poly.type
_entity_poly.pdbx_seq_one_letter_code
_entity_poly.pdbx_strand_id
1 'polypeptide(L)'
;MWNMLAIGTAVLAVAVGASNAIAAGAPTKDIVDTAVAAGSFTTLAKALEAAGLVDTLKGAGPFTVFAPTDEAFAKLPAGTLDTLLKPENHERLKRILTYHVVPGRIVAADVVKLHSATAVSGDSIAIATHAGGVTVDHAHVVKTDIIATNGVIHVIDAVILPAER
;
A
#
# COMPACT_ATOMS: atom_id res chain seq x y z
N MET A 1 37.84 21.88 57.48
CA MET A 1 37.64 21.59 57.20
C MET A 1 37.04 21.25 56.53
N TRP A 2 36.63 21.12 55.85
CA TRP A 2 36.21 20.72 55.20
C TRP A 2 35.75 20.59 54.28
N ASN A 3 35.68 20.24 53.56
CA ASN A 3 35.38 19.88 52.81
C ASN A 3 34.61 19.69 52.14
N MET A 4 34.25 19.73 51.47
CA MET A 4 33.71 19.43 50.79
C MET A 4 33.25 19.11 49.96
N LEU A 5 33.00 18.74 49.39
CA LEU A 5 32.55 18.28 48.73
C LEU A 5 31.90 18.38 47.81
N ALA A 6 31.89 18.43 47.11
CA ALA A 6 31.55 18.49 45.94
C ALA A 6 30.98 17.47 45.36
N ILE A 7 30.06 17.46 45.15
CA ILE A 7 29.48 16.70 44.57
C ILE A 7 29.18 16.91 43.27
N GLY A 8 29.77 16.47 42.41
CA GLY A 8 29.55 16.49 41.08
C GLY A 8 28.31 15.76 40.76
N THR A 9 27.36 16.43 40.60
CA THR A 9 26.23 15.86 40.03
C THR A 9 26.55 15.63 38.61
N ALA A 10 26.84 14.52 38.31
CA ALA A 10 26.86 14.11 36.98
C ALA A 10 25.47 14.14 36.49
N VAL A 11 25.19 15.16 35.88
CA VAL A 11 24.00 15.17 35.16
C VAL A 11 24.21 14.29 33.97
N LEU A 12 23.61 13.23 34.06
CA LEU A 12 23.57 12.46 32.98
C LEU A 12 22.66 13.01 32.05
N ALA A 13 23.08 13.71 31.18
CA ALA A 13 22.31 14.10 30.06
C ALA A 13 22.10 12.86 29.27
N VAL A 14 21.04 12.29 29.50
CA VAL A 14 20.63 11.24 28.64
C VAL A 14 20.36 11.85 27.32
N ALA A 15 21.23 11.62 26.48
CA ALA A 15 21.03 12.01 25.12
C ALA A 15 19.91 11.20 24.57
N VAL A 16 18.88 11.82 24.39
CA VAL A 16 17.74 11.20 23.81
C VAL A 16 17.83 11.18 22.31
N GLY A 17 18.95 11.46 21.77
CA GLY A 17 19.09 11.53 20.33
C GLY A 17 18.74 10.25 19.58
N ALA A 18 18.64 9.14 20.28
CA ALA A 18 18.34 7.88 19.64
C ALA A 18 16.99 7.87 18.92
N SER A 19 16.05 8.63 19.38
CA SER A 19 14.75 8.69 18.72
C SER A 19 14.81 9.27 17.31
N ASN A 20 15.78 10.10 17.05
CA ASN A 20 15.92 10.67 15.72
C ASN A 20 16.33 9.63 14.66
N ALA A 21 17.13 8.67 15.06
CA ALA A 21 17.55 7.62 14.16
C ALA A 21 16.36 6.75 13.74
N ILE A 22 15.42 6.55 14.63
CA ILE A 22 14.23 5.78 14.33
C ILE A 22 13.31 6.57 13.37
N ALA A 23 13.21 7.85 13.56
CA ALA A 23 12.39 8.70 12.73
C ALA A 23 12.88 8.74 11.29
N ALA A 24 14.16 8.58 11.04
CA ALA A 24 14.73 8.61 9.70
C ALA A 24 14.24 7.46 8.83
N GLY A 25 13.89 6.31 9.41
CA GLY A 25 13.35 5.18 8.69
C GLY A 25 11.82 5.12 8.64
N ALA A 26 11.15 6.04 9.31
CA ALA A 26 9.71 6.02 9.38
C ALA A 26 9.10 6.53 8.06
N PRO A 27 7.99 5.92 7.60
CA PRO A 27 7.31 6.42 6.42
C PRO A 27 6.73 7.80 6.71
N THR A 28 6.86 8.70 5.76
CA THR A 28 6.35 10.08 5.86
C THR A 28 5.23 10.36 4.88
N LYS A 29 4.97 9.45 3.99
CA LYS A 29 3.98 9.58 2.92
C LYS A 29 2.88 8.55 3.10
N ASP A 30 1.68 8.92 2.74
CA ASP A 30 0.57 7.98 2.70
C ASP A 30 0.68 7.05 1.48
N ILE A 31 -0.29 6.14 1.37
CA ILE A 31 -0.31 5.15 0.27
C ILE A 31 -0.29 5.84 -1.09
N VAL A 32 -1.08 6.88 -1.26
CA VAL A 32 -1.21 7.56 -2.55
C VAL A 32 0.08 8.29 -2.90
N ASP A 33 0.61 9.06 -1.95
CA ASP A 33 1.84 9.82 -2.16
C ASP A 33 3.04 8.89 -2.38
N THR A 34 3.07 7.77 -1.70
CA THR A 34 4.10 6.74 -1.87
C THR A 34 4.04 6.13 -3.27
N ALA A 35 2.84 5.82 -3.74
CA ALA A 35 2.64 5.29 -5.08
C ALA A 35 3.06 6.30 -6.16
N VAL A 36 2.66 7.56 -6.00
CA VAL A 36 3.04 8.63 -6.94
C VAL A 36 4.56 8.82 -6.96
N ALA A 37 5.20 8.83 -5.80
CA ALA A 37 6.65 9.00 -5.68
C ALA A 37 7.43 7.85 -6.33
N ALA A 38 6.86 6.66 -6.37
CA ALA A 38 7.49 5.50 -7.01
C ALA A 38 7.58 5.64 -8.53
N GLY A 39 6.74 6.47 -9.15
CA GLY A 39 6.78 6.76 -10.58
C GLY A 39 6.24 5.67 -11.50
N SER A 40 5.93 4.50 -10.97
CA SER A 40 5.45 3.35 -11.75
C SER A 40 3.93 3.18 -11.69
N PHE A 41 3.24 4.07 -11.02
CA PHE A 41 1.79 3.98 -10.74
C PHE A 41 1.01 5.20 -11.22
N THR A 42 1.46 5.80 -12.30
CA THR A 42 0.82 6.99 -12.86
C THR A 42 -0.62 6.71 -13.28
N THR A 43 -0.85 5.59 -13.91
CA THR A 43 -2.18 5.15 -14.33
C THR A 43 -3.08 4.87 -13.14
N LEU A 44 -2.54 4.20 -12.12
CA LEU A 44 -3.27 3.92 -10.88
C LEU A 44 -3.68 5.22 -10.18
N ALA A 45 -2.78 6.18 -10.09
CA ALA A 45 -3.08 7.46 -9.47
C ALA A 45 -4.23 8.19 -10.19
N LYS A 46 -4.18 8.23 -11.51
CA LYS A 46 -5.26 8.80 -12.32
C LYS A 46 -6.59 8.08 -12.14
N ALA A 47 -6.52 6.75 -12.03
CA ALA A 47 -7.73 5.94 -11.82
C ALA A 47 -8.33 6.21 -10.43
N LEU A 48 -7.50 6.36 -9.41
CA LEU A 48 -7.94 6.70 -8.05
C LEU A 48 -8.58 8.09 -8.00
N GLU A 49 -8.01 9.05 -8.69
CA GLU A 49 -8.57 10.41 -8.80
C GLU A 49 -9.92 10.36 -9.53
N ALA A 50 -10.00 9.66 -10.64
CA ALA A 50 -11.22 9.53 -11.42
C ALA A 50 -12.33 8.82 -10.63
N ALA A 51 -11.98 7.88 -9.78
CA ALA A 51 -12.93 7.15 -8.94
C ALA A 51 -13.28 7.89 -7.64
N GLY A 52 -12.58 8.98 -7.31
CA GLY A 52 -12.78 9.71 -6.06
C GLY A 52 -12.35 8.94 -4.82
N LEU A 53 -11.40 8.02 -4.96
CA LEU A 53 -10.91 7.18 -3.87
C LEU A 53 -9.63 7.70 -3.20
N VAL A 54 -9.07 8.77 -3.71
CA VAL A 54 -7.82 9.33 -3.17
C VAL A 54 -8.00 9.68 -1.70
N ASP A 55 -9.05 10.40 -1.35
CA ASP A 55 -9.32 10.80 0.03
C ASP A 55 -9.61 9.58 0.93
N THR A 56 -10.26 8.58 0.39
CA THR A 56 -10.51 7.32 1.11
C THR A 56 -9.21 6.63 1.48
N LEU A 57 -8.27 6.57 0.55
CA LEU A 57 -6.97 5.93 0.77
C LEU A 57 -6.01 6.79 1.59
N LYS A 58 -6.25 8.09 1.66
CA LYS A 58 -5.50 9.00 2.56
C LYS A 58 -6.07 9.00 3.97
N GLY A 59 -7.21 8.36 4.17
CA GLY A 59 -7.85 8.27 5.48
C GLY A 59 -7.08 7.43 6.49
N ALA A 60 -7.59 7.43 7.70
CA ALA A 60 -6.94 6.82 8.85
C ALA A 60 -7.23 5.31 8.91
N GLY A 61 -6.91 4.55 7.98
CA GLY A 61 -7.05 3.12 8.15
C GLY A 61 -5.68 2.56 8.33
N PRO A 62 -5.37 1.34 8.61
CA PRO A 62 -4.39 0.66 7.82
C PRO A 62 -5.07 0.04 6.62
N PHE A 63 -4.45 0.21 5.46
CA PHE A 63 -4.89 -0.42 4.22
C PHE A 63 -3.74 -1.19 3.58
N THR A 64 -4.05 -2.30 2.96
CA THR A 64 -3.12 -3.02 2.10
C THR A 64 -3.59 -2.84 0.66
N VAL A 65 -2.73 -2.28 -0.17
CA VAL A 65 -3.06 -2.00 -1.56
C VAL A 65 -2.22 -2.89 -2.47
N PHE A 66 -2.87 -3.65 -3.31
CA PHE A 66 -2.22 -4.37 -4.40
C PHE A 66 -2.16 -3.44 -5.61
N ALA A 67 -1.03 -2.76 -5.76
CA ALA A 67 -0.87 -1.71 -6.77
C ALA A 67 -0.35 -2.30 -8.08
N PRO A 68 -1.16 -2.32 -9.14
CA PRO A 68 -0.68 -2.71 -10.45
C PRO A 68 0.18 -1.61 -11.04
N THR A 69 1.26 -1.98 -11.71
CA THR A 69 2.15 -1.05 -12.39
C THR A 69 1.50 -0.51 -13.67
N ASP A 70 2.09 0.54 -14.24
CA ASP A 70 1.64 1.03 -15.55
C ASP A 70 1.74 -0.06 -16.62
N GLU A 71 2.74 -0.92 -16.53
CA GLU A 71 2.87 -2.08 -17.40
C GLU A 71 1.73 -3.09 -17.20
N ALA A 72 1.27 -3.25 -15.97
CA ALA A 72 0.12 -4.11 -15.66
C ALA A 72 -1.15 -3.60 -16.36
N PHE A 73 -1.37 -2.30 -16.35
CA PHE A 73 -2.48 -1.70 -17.10
C PHE A 73 -2.32 -1.86 -18.61
N ALA A 74 -1.09 -1.84 -19.11
CA ALA A 74 -0.81 -2.05 -20.54
C ALA A 74 -1.17 -3.47 -21.00
N LYS A 75 -1.22 -4.44 -20.10
CA LYS A 75 -1.65 -5.80 -20.41
C LYS A 75 -3.15 -5.94 -20.62
N LEU A 76 -3.92 -4.95 -20.22
CA LEU A 76 -5.36 -4.94 -20.46
C LEU A 76 -5.65 -4.78 -21.95
N PRO A 77 -6.80 -5.31 -22.42
CA PRO A 77 -7.21 -5.10 -23.80
C PRO A 77 -7.26 -3.62 -24.14
N ALA A 78 -6.91 -3.29 -25.39
CA ALA A 78 -6.90 -1.92 -25.85
C ALA A 78 -8.25 -1.25 -25.64
N GLY A 79 -8.23 -0.03 -25.06
CA GLY A 79 -9.43 0.74 -24.78
C GLY A 79 -10.16 0.36 -23.50
N THR A 80 -9.77 -0.71 -22.81
CA THR A 80 -10.42 -1.09 -21.54
C THR A 80 -10.20 -0.02 -20.49
N LEU A 81 -8.99 0.47 -20.33
CA LEU A 81 -8.68 1.50 -19.36
C LEU A 81 -9.41 2.80 -19.68
N ASP A 82 -9.39 3.22 -20.94
CA ASP A 82 -10.09 4.42 -21.38
C ASP A 82 -11.60 4.32 -21.14
N THR A 83 -12.14 3.13 -21.35
CA THR A 83 -13.55 2.85 -21.08
C THR A 83 -13.85 2.95 -19.59
N LEU A 84 -12.98 2.41 -18.74
CA LEU A 84 -13.15 2.45 -17.29
C LEU A 84 -13.02 3.87 -16.72
N LEU A 85 -12.21 4.71 -17.35
CA LEU A 85 -12.03 6.10 -16.93
C LEU A 85 -13.19 7.01 -17.32
N LYS A 86 -14.12 6.54 -18.13
CA LYS A 86 -15.30 7.32 -18.49
C LYS A 86 -16.23 7.49 -17.31
N PRO A 87 -16.90 8.67 -17.19
CA PRO A 87 -17.84 8.92 -16.11
C PRO A 87 -18.97 7.87 -16.04
N GLU A 88 -19.35 7.29 -17.17
CA GLU A 88 -20.38 6.26 -17.26
C GLU A 88 -20.00 4.98 -16.52
N ASN A 89 -18.72 4.70 -16.43
CA ASN A 89 -18.16 3.50 -15.80
C ASN A 89 -17.52 3.77 -14.44
N HIS A 90 -17.80 4.92 -13.86
CA HIS A 90 -17.23 5.34 -12.57
C HIS A 90 -17.44 4.30 -11.47
N GLU A 91 -18.65 3.76 -11.35
CA GLU A 91 -18.93 2.75 -10.34
C GLU A 91 -18.15 1.45 -10.57
N ARG A 92 -17.98 1.06 -11.83
CA ARG A 92 -17.20 -0.10 -12.19
C ARG A 92 -15.73 0.10 -11.89
N LEU A 93 -15.18 1.27 -12.21
CA LEU A 93 -13.81 1.65 -11.88
C LEU A 93 -13.61 1.64 -10.37
N LYS A 94 -14.51 2.23 -9.62
CA LYS A 94 -14.50 2.26 -8.17
C LYS A 94 -14.47 0.86 -7.59
N ARG A 95 -15.31 -0.03 -8.10
CA ARG A 95 -15.35 -1.42 -7.66
C ARG A 95 -14.02 -2.14 -7.93
N ILE A 96 -13.44 -1.95 -9.11
CA ILE A 96 -12.15 -2.54 -9.46
C ILE A 96 -11.06 -2.03 -8.51
N LEU A 97 -11.02 -0.73 -8.26
CA LEU A 97 -10.01 -0.14 -7.39
C LEU A 97 -10.18 -0.56 -5.93
N THR A 98 -11.40 -0.63 -5.44
CA THR A 98 -11.66 -1.14 -4.08
C THR A 98 -11.37 -2.63 -3.95
N TYR A 99 -11.43 -3.37 -5.04
CA TYR A 99 -11.02 -4.77 -5.09
C TYR A 99 -9.50 -4.93 -4.89
N HIS A 100 -8.72 -3.94 -5.29
CA HIS A 100 -7.27 -3.93 -5.04
C HIS A 100 -6.89 -3.51 -3.62
N VAL A 101 -7.85 -3.07 -2.83
CA VAL A 101 -7.60 -2.58 -1.47
C VAL A 101 -8.19 -3.57 -0.47
N VAL A 102 -7.35 -3.99 0.48
CA VAL A 102 -7.77 -4.85 1.59
C VAL A 102 -7.68 -4.04 2.87
N PRO A 103 -8.72 -4.02 3.70
CA PRO A 103 -8.66 -3.34 4.99
C PRO A 103 -7.69 -4.10 5.91
N GLY A 104 -6.90 -3.37 6.64
CA GLY A 104 -5.89 -3.92 7.52
C GLY A 104 -4.50 -3.86 6.92
N ARG A 105 -3.51 -3.98 7.78
CA ARG A 105 -2.10 -3.96 7.39
C ARG A 105 -1.61 -5.40 7.24
N ILE A 106 -1.47 -5.85 6.02
CA ILE A 106 -1.02 -7.19 5.70
C ILE A 106 0.35 -7.09 5.02
N VAL A 107 1.40 -7.41 5.74
CA VAL A 107 2.75 -7.45 5.20
C VAL A 107 3.00 -8.77 4.47
N ALA A 108 4.09 -8.86 3.73
CA ALA A 108 4.42 -10.06 2.95
C ALA A 108 4.46 -11.33 3.80
N ALA A 109 4.98 -11.24 5.02
CA ALA A 109 5.01 -12.36 5.94
C ALA A 109 3.62 -12.90 6.30
N ASP A 110 2.62 -12.02 6.32
CA ASP A 110 1.23 -12.40 6.56
C ASP A 110 0.54 -12.89 5.29
N VAL A 111 0.84 -12.22 4.16
CA VAL A 111 0.27 -12.61 2.86
C VAL A 111 0.58 -14.07 2.53
N VAL A 112 1.80 -14.52 2.78
CA VAL A 112 2.20 -15.91 2.48
C VAL A 112 1.47 -16.94 3.32
N LYS A 113 0.85 -16.53 4.41
CA LYS A 113 0.06 -17.42 5.28
C LYS A 113 -1.42 -17.44 4.91
N LEU A 114 -1.86 -16.50 4.10
CA LEU A 114 -3.26 -16.38 3.72
C LEU A 114 -3.54 -17.13 2.41
N HIS A 115 -4.74 -17.69 2.33
CA HIS A 115 -5.25 -18.28 1.10
C HIS A 115 -6.23 -17.34 0.40
N SER A 116 -6.75 -16.37 1.11
CA SER A 116 -7.63 -15.35 0.57
C SER A 116 -7.66 -14.13 1.49
N ALA A 117 -8.04 -13.02 0.93
CA ALA A 117 -8.28 -11.78 1.67
C ALA A 117 -9.57 -11.15 1.16
N THR A 118 -10.30 -10.48 2.05
CA THR A 118 -11.51 -9.78 1.67
C THR A 118 -11.16 -8.33 1.33
N ALA A 119 -11.47 -7.91 0.12
CA ALA A 119 -11.24 -6.55 -0.33
C ALA A 119 -12.28 -5.58 0.25
N VAL A 120 -12.01 -4.30 0.16
CA VAL A 120 -12.95 -3.24 0.57
C VAL A 120 -14.25 -3.32 -0.22
N SER A 121 -14.19 -3.83 -1.45
CA SER A 121 -15.40 -4.07 -2.28
C SER A 121 -16.33 -5.14 -1.71
N GLY A 122 -15.86 -5.96 -0.77
CA GLY A 122 -16.59 -7.10 -0.23
C GLY A 122 -16.30 -8.42 -0.95
N ASP A 123 -15.55 -8.38 -2.02
CA ASP A 123 -15.16 -9.57 -2.77
C ASP A 123 -13.90 -10.20 -2.17
N SER A 124 -13.77 -11.51 -2.31
CA SER A 124 -12.58 -12.23 -1.85
C SER A 124 -11.54 -12.27 -2.95
N ILE A 125 -10.30 -12.00 -2.57
CA ILE A 125 -9.13 -12.10 -3.44
C ILE A 125 -8.43 -13.41 -3.10
N ALA A 126 -8.19 -14.23 -4.10
CA ALA A 126 -7.46 -15.48 -3.89
C ALA A 126 -5.95 -15.19 -3.80
N ILE A 127 -5.32 -15.74 -2.79
CA ILE A 127 -3.88 -15.59 -2.56
C ILE A 127 -3.26 -16.99 -2.63
N ALA A 128 -2.25 -17.13 -3.45
CA ALA A 128 -1.51 -18.37 -3.57
C ALA A 128 -0.02 -18.10 -3.41
N THR A 129 0.64 -18.99 -2.68
CA THR A 129 2.08 -18.91 -2.47
C THR A 129 2.75 -20.04 -3.23
N HIS A 130 3.75 -19.70 -4.00
CA HIS A 130 4.52 -20.64 -4.80
C HIS A 130 6.01 -20.49 -4.50
N ALA A 131 6.80 -21.43 -4.95
CA ALA A 131 8.25 -21.36 -4.84
C ALA A 131 8.84 -20.10 -5.50
N GLY A 132 8.16 -19.56 -6.50
CA GLY A 132 8.57 -18.33 -7.20
C GLY A 132 8.00 -17.04 -6.62
N GLY A 133 7.24 -17.11 -5.51
CA GLY A 133 6.66 -15.92 -4.90
C GLY A 133 5.18 -16.04 -4.59
N VAL A 134 4.53 -14.91 -4.50
CA VAL A 134 3.11 -14.82 -4.16
C VAL A 134 2.32 -14.38 -5.39
N THR A 135 1.17 -15.00 -5.59
CA THR A 135 0.19 -14.57 -6.58
C THR A 135 -1.10 -14.14 -5.90
N VAL A 136 -1.70 -13.09 -6.43
CA VAL A 136 -2.98 -12.57 -5.99
C VAL A 136 -3.92 -12.72 -7.17
N ASP A 137 -4.91 -13.58 -7.05
CA ASP A 137 -5.69 -14.08 -8.18
C ASP A 137 -4.77 -14.68 -9.26
N HIS A 138 -4.60 -13.95 -10.34
CA HIS A 138 -3.71 -14.34 -11.44
C HIS A 138 -2.52 -13.37 -11.63
N ALA A 139 -2.39 -12.40 -10.74
CA ALA A 139 -1.30 -11.43 -10.78
C ALA A 139 -0.16 -11.87 -9.86
N HIS A 140 1.07 -11.69 -10.31
CA HIS A 140 2.24 -11.96 -9.48
C HIS A 140 2.62 -10.73 -8.67
N VAL A 141 2.94 -10.93 -7.40
CA VAL A 141 3.50 -9.87 -6.57
C VAL A 141 4.99 -9.76 -6.89
N VAL A 142 5.37 -8.65 -7.48
CA VAL A 142 6.76 -8.41 -7.90
C VAL A 142 7.56 -7.65 -6.86
N LYS A 143 6.90 -6.91 -5.99
CA LYS A 143 7.53 -6.18 -4.92
C LYS A 143 6.58 -6.10 -3.74
N THR A 144 7.10 -6.28 -2.54
CA THR A 144 6.31 -6.30 -1.31
C THR A 144 6.81 -5.26 -0.33
N ASP A 145 6.00 -5.02 0.70
CA ASP A 145 6.37 -4.21 1.87
C ASP A 145 6.84 -2.79 1.57
N ILE A 146 6.19 -2.14 0.63
CA ILE A 146 6.32 -0.69 0.50
C ILE A 146 5.47 -0.05 1.59
N ILE A 147 6.11 0.41 2.64
CA ILE A 147 5.44 0.92 3.82
C ILE A 147 5.01 2.36 3.60
N ALA A 148 3.75 2.63 3.91
CA ALA A 148 3.19 3.97 3.94
C ALA A 148 2.68 4.29 5.36
N THR A 149 2.38 5.56 5.62
CA THR A 149 1.92 5.98 6.96
C THR A 149 0.61 5.33 7.37
N ASN A 150 -0.24 5.04 6.40
CA ASN A 150 -1.58 4.49 6.62
C ASN A 150 -1.77 3.11 5.99
N GLY A 151 -0.69 2.42 5.65
CA GLY A 151 -0.82 1.07 5.12
C GLY A 151 0.43 0.54 4.45
N VAL A 152 0.23 -0.48 3.63
CA VAL A 152 1.29 -1.19 2.91
C VAL A 152 0.88 -1.34 1.45
N ILE A 153 1.85 -1.23 0.57
CA ILE A 153 1.65 -1.43 -0.87
C ILE A 153 2.42 -2.67 -1.31
N HIS A 154 1.73 -3.56 -1.98
CA HIS A 154 2.33 -4.68 -2.69
C HIS A 154 2.18 -4.45 -4.19
N VAL A 155 3.27 -4.49 -4.92
CA VAL A 155 3.26 -4.24 -6.36
C VAL A 155 2.96 -5.53 -7.11
N ILE A 156 1.98 -5.49 -7.98
CA ILE A 156 1.58 -6.62 -8.82
C ILE A 156 1.80 -6.31 -10.30
N ASP A 157 2.00 -7.34 -11.07
CA ASP A 157 2.34 -7.23 -12.49
C ASP A 157 1.13 -7.34 -13.44
N ALA A 158 -0.05 -7.48 -12.88
CA ALA A 158 -1.29 -7.53 -13.64
C ALA A 158 -2.44 -6.92 -12.83
N VAL A 159 -3.41 -6.38 -13.54
CA VAL A 159 -4.61 -5.84 -12.90
C VAL A 159 -5.56 -7.00 -12.56
N ILE A 160 -5.93 -7.11 -11.30
CA ILE A 160 -6.93 -8.08 -10.87
C ILE A 160 -8.32 -7.48 -11.05
N LEU A 161 -9.23 -8.26 -11.57
CA LEU A 161 -10.59 -7.82 -11.82
C LEU A 161 -11.55 -8.65 -10.97
N PRO A 162 -12.49 -8.01 -10.29
CA PRO A 162 -13.50 -8.75 -9.55
C PRO A 162 -14.38 -9.53 -10.53
N ALA A 163 -14.88 -10.67 -10.10
CA ALA A 163 -15.82 -11.42 -10.90
C ALA A 163 -17.07 -10.59 -11.18
N GLU A 164 -17.42 -10.51 -12.43
CA GLU A 164 -18.66 -9.83 -12.81
C GLU A 164 -19.85 -10.66 -12.33
N ARG A 165 -20.66 -10.07 -11.50
CA ARG A 165 -21.92 -10.65 -11.01
C ARG A 165 -23.09 -9.81 -11.47
#